data_f1c0e458106bebed0884cba649138545
#
_entry.id   f1c0e458106bebed0884cba649138545
#
_cell.length_a   1.000
_cell.length_b   1.000
_cell.length_c   1.000
_cell.angle_alpha   90.00
_cell.angle_beta   90.00
_cell.angle_gamma   90.00
#
_symmetry.space_group_name_H-M   'P 1'
#
loop_
_entity.id
_entity.type
_entity.pdbx_description
1 polymer ?
#
loop_
_entity_poly.entity_id
_entity_poly.type
_entity_poly.pdbx_seq_one_letter_code
_entity_poly.pdbx_strand_id
1 'polypeptide(L)'
;EKMLRIIDPSTDLRDRLPSISTAVAPIGSLLPNIAHELGLPSGIPVAPGGGDNMMSAIGTGNVISGVVTMSLGTSGTIFSYSQTPVIDPQGNIAAFCSSTGGWLPLICTMNCTTAMERMRELFDTDLGSLERNLSAADRGAGGIVTVPFFTGERTPDLPNGKACMFGLDSQNMRQENFLRSAIEGVTFGLRNGLKLLTAQDIPAERIVLTGGGANSPT
;
A
#
# COMPACT_ATOMS: atom_id res chain seq x y z
N GLU A 1 -9.40 12.21 23.93
CA GLU A 1 -10.16 12.07 25.18
C GLU A 1 -11.34 11.10 25.02
N LYS A 2 -12.24 11.31 24.04
CA LYS A 2 -13.39 10.42 23.79
C LYS A 2 -13.01 8.95 23.55
N MET A 3 -11.97 8.70 22.76
CA MET A 3 -11.48 7.34 22.49
C MET A 3 -10.89 6.67 23.74
N LEU A 4 -10.18 7.40 24.58
CA LEU A 4 -9.60 6.86 25.82
C LEU A 4 -10.69 6.40 26.79
N ARG A 5 -11.83 7.11 26.86
CA ARG A 5 -12.99 6.73 27.67
C ARG A 5 -13.73 5.50 27.15
N ILE A 6 -13.57 5.18 25.85
CA ILE A 6 -14.11 3.93 25.28
C ILE A 6 -13.27 2.73 25.74
N ILE A 7 -11.94 2.93 25.88
CA ILE A 7 -11.01 1.89 26.32
C ILE A 7 -11.18 1.61 27.81
N ASP A 8 -11.18 2.67 28.63
CA ASP A 8 -11.41 2.57 30.08
C ASP A 8 -12.22 3.79 30.53
N PRO A 9 -13.52 3.60 30.81
CA PRO A 9 -14.37 4.69 31.28
C PRO A 9 -14.09 5.13 32.73
N SER A 10 -13.39 4.29 33.51
CA SER A 10 -13.13 4.50 34.92
C SER A 10 -11.80 5.20 35.23
N THR A 11 -10.84 5.13 34.31
CA THR A 11 -9.47 5.64 34.51
C THR A 11 -9.17 6.76 33.53
N ASP A 12 -8.56 7.84 33.99
CA ASP A 12 -7.97 8.83 33.10
C ASP A 12 -6.64 8.31 32.53
N LEU A 13 -6.66 7.88 31.28
CA LEU A 13 -5.49 7.33 30.61
C LEU A 13 -4.56 8.38 30.02
N ARG A 14 -4.87 9.68 30.10
CA ARG A 14 -4.05 10.73 29.49
C ARG A 14 -2.62 10.77 30.01
N ASP A 15 -2.46 10.60 31.30
CA ASP A 15 -1.15 10.60 31.96
C ASP A 15 -0.30 9.35 31.67
N ARG A 16 -0.90 8.34 31.04
CA ARG A 16 -0.23 7.10 30.62
C ARG A 16 0.20 7.12 29.16
N LEU A 17 -0.17 8.14 28.41
CA LEU A 17 0.23 8.29 27.02
C LEU A 17 1.61 9.00 26.94
N PRO A 18 2.47 8.59 25.99
CA PRO A 18 3.70 9.33 25.73
C PRO A 18 3.39 10.74 25.22
N SER A 19 4.32 11.64 25.43
CA SER A 19 4.26 12.99 24.82
C SER A 19 4.30 12.88 23.30
N ILE A 20 3.49 13.71 22.64
CA ILE A 20 3.49 13.81 21.17
C ILE A 20 4.64 14.75 20.77
N SER A 21 5.52 14.27 19.91
CA SER A 21 6.58 15.04 19.28
C SER A 21 6.26 15.33 17.80
N THR A 22 6.98 16.29 17.21
CA THR A 22 6.90 16.52 15.76
C THR A 22 7.67 15.44 15.01
N ALA A 23 7.21 15.08 13.82
CA ALA A 23 7.84 14.04 13.01
C ALA A 23 9.26 14.34 12.56
N VAL A 24 9.68 15.62 12.59
CA VAL A 24 10.97 16.09 12.06
C VAL A 24 11.97 16.51 13.15
N ALA A 25 11.57 16.54 14.42
CA ALA A 25 12.47 16.87 15.53
C ALA A 25 13.12 15.60 16.09
N PRO A 26 14.44 15.62 16.41
CA PRO A 26 15.07 14.51 17.12
C PRO A 26 14.35 14.25 18.46
N ILE A 27 14.14 12.97 18.77
CA ILE A 27 13.55 12.53 20.05
C ILE A 27 14.59 12.43 21.17
N GLY A 28 15.86 12.54 20.83
CA GLY A 28 16.99 12.46 21.76
C GLY A 28 18.31 12.32 21.04
N SER A 29 19.32 11.85 21.75
CA SER A 29 20.66 11.58 21.23
C SER A 29 21.10 10.19 21.67
N LEU A 30 21.98 9.56 20.87
CA LEU A 30 22.59 8.28 21.20
C LEU A 30 23.37 8.39 22.53
N LEU A 31 23.02 7.50 23.46
CA LEU A 31 23.65 7.46 24.78
C LEU A 31 25.16 7.13 24.67
N PRO A 32 26.02 7.75 25.49
CA PRO A 32 27.46 7.53 25.38
C PRO A 32 27.90 6.07 25.52
N ASN A 33 27.29 5.31 26.42
CA ASN A 33 27.60 3.89 26.62
C ASN A 33 27.25 3.07 25.39
N ILE A 34 26.09 3.33 24.76
CA ILE A 34 25.67 2.64 23.52
C ILE A 34 26.55 3.07 22.34
N ALA A 35 26.88 4.34 22.24
CA ALA A 35 27.79 4.84 21.22
C ALA A 35 29.14 4.12 21.28
N HIS A 36 29.71 3.99 22.50
CA HIS A 36 30.94 3.26 22.71
C HIS A 36 30.86 1.79 22.31
N GLU A 37 29.77 1.10 22.71
CA GLU A 37 29.53 -0.31 22.38
C GLU A 37 29.45 -0.54 20.87
N LEU A 38 28.80 0.39 20.13
CA LEU A 38 28.63 0.33 18.69
C LEU A 38 29.79 0.92 17.89
N GLY A 39 30.82 1.48 18.54
CA GLY A 39 31.92 2.15 17.86
C GLY A 39 31.48 3.42 17.13
N LEU A 40 30.45 4.11 17.60
CA LEU A 40 29.88 5.32 17.01
C LEU A 40 30.25 6.57 17.85
N PRO A 41 30.23 7.77 17.25
CA PRO A 41 30.32 9.01 18.01
C PRO A 41 29.17 9.17 19.01
N SER A 42 29.42 9.72 20.20
CA SER A 42 28.36 10.07 21.13
C SER A 42 27.57 11.29 20.64
N GLY A 43 26.28 11.39 21.03
CA GLY A 43 25.45 12.56 20.74
C GLY A 43 24.83 12.59 19.33
N ILE A 44 24.93 11.51 18.56
CA ILE A 44 24.21 11.38 17.28
C ILE A 44 22.72 11.58 17.53
N PRO A 45 22.05 12.49 16.78
CA PRO A 45 20.60 12.67 16.89
C PRO A 45 19.84 11.40 16.56
N VAL A 46 18.83 11.08 17.37
CA VAL A 46 17.91 9.95 17.12
C VAL A 46 16.60 10.50 16.57
N ALA A 47 16.28 10.12 15.34
CA ALA A 47 15.04 10.50 14.70
C ALA A 47 13.83 9.72 15.29
N PRO A 48 12.61 10.27 15.25
CA PRO A 48 11.42 9.59 15.76
C PRO A 48 11.05 8.33 14.97
N GLY A 49 11.59 8.17 13.77
CA GLY A 49 11.21 7.07 12.87
C GLY A 49 9.84 7.27 12.25
N GLY A 50 9.33 6.22 11.60
CA GLY A 50 8.01 6.24 10.99
C GLY A 50 7.58 4.83 10.56
N GLY A 51 6.32 4.65 10.21
CA GLY A 51 5.82 3.42 9.61
C GLY A 51 6.44 3.18 8.22
N ASP A 52 6.38 1.95 7.75
CA ASP A 52 6.97 1.51 6.48
C ASP A 52 6.50 2.33 5.26
N ASN A 53 5.19 2.59 5.17
CA ASN A 53 4.63 3.42 4.09
C ASN A 53 5.12 4.88 4.16
N MET A 54 5.31 5.44 5.37
CA MET A 54 5.83 6.79 5.59
C MET A 54 7.30 6.88 5.19
N MET A 55 8.09 5.85 5.50
CA MET A 55 9.48 5.76 5.06
C MET A 55 9.58 5.52 3.56
N SER A 56 8.70 4.69 2.99
CA SER A 56 8.58 4.50 1.55
C SER A 56 8.20 5.80 0.83
N ALA A 57 7.33 6.62 1.42
CA ALA A 57 6.98 7.93 0.86
C ALA A 57 8.23 8.83 0.74
N ILE A 58 9.06 8.88 1.77
CA ILE A 58 10.32 9.63 1.74
C ILE A 58 11.24 9.06 0.65
N GLY A 59 11.43 7.73 0.62
CA GLY A 59 12.32 7.06 -0.33
C GLY A 59 11.90 7.22 -1.80
N THR A 60 10.60 7.38 -2.07
CA THR A 60 10.06 7.60 -3.42
C THR A 60 9.89 9.08 -3.79
N GLY A 61 10.26 10.00 -2.89
CA GLY A 61 10.10 11.44 -3.07
C GLY A 61 8.65 11.93 -2.98
N ASN A 62 7.77 11.13 -2.38
CA ASN A 62 6.37 11.48 -2.11
C ASN A 62 6.25 12.30 -0.82
N VAL A 63 6.91 13.46 -0.84
CA VAL A 63 6.97 14.43 0.28
C VAL A 63 6.40 15.79 -0.13
N ILE A 64 5.88 15.86 -1.34
CA ILE A 64 5.23 17.03 -1.94
C ILE A 64 3.93 16.58 -2.62
N SER A 65 3.00 17.53 -2.78
CA SER A 65 1.75 17.29 -3.51
C SER A 65 2.01 16.91 -4.97
N GLY A 66 1.17 16.08 -5.54
CA GLY A 66 1.27 15.62 -6.94
C GLY A 66 2.03 14.30 -7.14
N VAL A 67 2.80 13.85 -6.15
CA VAL A 67 3.46 12.54 -6.21
C VAL A 67 2.58 11.50 -5.54
N VAL A 68 2.30 10.41 -6.25
CA VAL A 68 1.61 9.22 -5.71
C VAL A 68 2.58 8.05 -5.70
N THR A 69 2.66 7.34 -4.60
CA THR A 69 3.39 6.08 -4.53
C THR A 69 2.40 4.91 -4.55
N MET A 70 2.64 3.93 -5.41
CA MET A 70 1.96 2.64 -5.42
C MET A 70 2.96 1.56 -5.03
N SER A 71 2.72 0.91 -3.90
CA SER A 71 3.54 -0.21 -3.45
C SER A 71 2.88 -1.52 -3.86
N LEU A 72 3.58 -2.32 -4.67
CA LEU A 72 3.14 -3.59 -5.23
C LEU A 72 3.79 -4.73 -4.44
N GLY A 73 3.34 -4.91 -3.20
CA GLY A 73 3.72 -6.01 -2.31
C GLY A 73 2.67 -7.12 -2.31
N THR A 74 2.66 -7.98 -1.28
CA THR A 74 1.63 -8.99 -1.03
C THR A 74 0.23 -8.35 -1.08
N SER A 75 0.06 -7.26 -0.36
CA SER A 75 -1.04 -6.29 -0.49
C SER A 75 -0.57 -5.07 -1.27
N GLY A 76 -1.50 -4.33 -1.87
CA GLY A 76 -1.21 -3.08 -2.57
C GLY A 76 -1.51 -1.88 -1.70
N THR A 77 -0.65 -0.87 -1.72
CA THR A 77 -0.95 0.42 -1.08
C THR A 77 -0.76 1.56 -2.07
N ILE A 78 -1.63 2.56 -1.95
CA ILE A 78 -1.58 3.79 -2.75
C ILE A 78 -1.66 4.95 -1.79
N PHE A 79 -0.69 5.84 -1.83
CA PHE A 79 -0.63 6.99 -0.93
C PHE A 79 0.00 8.20 -1.60
N SER A 80 -0.34 9.38 -1.08
CA SER A 80 0.19 10.65 -1.55
C SER A 80 0.32 11.62 -0.39
N TYR A 81 1.32 12.51 -0.46
CA TYR A 81 1.48 13.57 0.51
C TYR A 81 0.35 14.61 0.40
N SER A 82 -0.15 15.07 1.53
CA SER A 82 -1.10 16.18 1.64
C SER A 82 -0.70 17.12 2.78
N GLN A 83 -0.91 18.43 2.60
CA GLN A 83 -0.71 19.41 3.66
C GLN A 83 -1.85 19.43 4.67
N THR A 84 -3.02 18.98 4.27
CA THR A 84 -4.23 18.94 5.11
C THR A 84 -4.71 17.50 5.30
N PRO A 85 -5.38 17.19 6.42
CA PRO A 85 -5.94 15.86 6.63
C PRO A 85 -7.04 15.58 5.60
N VAL A 86 -7.04 14.36 5.07
CA VAL A 86 -8.11 13.85 4.21
C VAL A 86 -8.96 12.92 5.04
N ILE A 87 -10.21 13.31 5.27
CA ILE A 87 -11.19 12.55 6.05
C ILE A 87 -12.22 11.98 5.08
N ASP A 88 -12.15 10.68 4.84
CA ASP A 88 -13.13 9.97 4.02
C ASP A 88 -14.24 9.40 4.92
N PRO A 89 -15.49 9.90 4.81
CA PRO A 89 -16.61 9.40 5.61
C PRO A 89 -16.96 7.94 5.32
N GLN A 90 -16.55 7.41 4.17
CA GLN A 90 -16.79 6.03 3.77
C GLN A 90 -15.71 5.07 4.31
N GLY A 91 -14.60 5.62 4.85
CA GLY A 91 -13.53 4.82 5.46
C GLY A 91 -12.61 4.08 4.47
N ASN A 92 -12.67 4.40 3.17
CA ASN A 92 -11.78 3.80 2.17
C ASN A 92 -10.35 4.35 2.27
N ILE A 93 -10.20 5.60 2.72
CA ILE A 93 -8.92 6.30 2.84
C ILE A 93 -8.54 6.42 4.32
N ALA A 94 -7.40 5.88 4.70
CA ALA A 94 -6.83 6.05 6.02
C ALA A 94 -6.08 7.38 6.11
N ALA A 95 -6.40 8.21 7.10
CA ALA A 95 -5.80 9.52 7.33
C ALA A 95 -4.52 9.39 8.17
N PHE A 96 -3.43 8.88 7.58
CA PHE A 96 -2.13 8.79 8.26
C PHE A 96 -1.41 10.15 8.29
N CYS A 97 -0.57 10.33 9.31
CA CYS A 97 0.40 11.42 9.34
C CYS A 97 1.62 11.07 8.49
N SER A 98 2.13 12.04 7.73
CA SER A 98 3.44 11.91 7.07
C SER A 98 4.58 12.07 8.08
N SER A 99 5.69 11.37 7.89
CA SER A 99 6.92 11.58 8.67
C SER A 99 7.68 12.87 8.29
N THR A 100 7.15 13.68 7.38
CA THR A 100 7.69 14.98 6.96
C THR A 100 6.86 16.18 7.46
N GLY A 101 5.91 15.94 8.36
CA GLY A 101 5.13 17.01 9.01
C GLY A 101 3.83 17.38 8.30
N GLY A 102 3.32 16.54 7.42
CA GLY A 102 1.99 16.66 6.80
C GLY A 102 1.16 15.41 7.02
N TRP A 103 0.34 15.08 6.03
CA TRP A 103 -0.54 13.92 6.02
C TRP A 103 -0.16 12.98 4.88
N LEU A 104 -0.51 11.73 5.04
CA LEU A 104 -0.30 10.68 4.04
C LEU A 104 -1.59 9.87 3.89
N PRO A 105 -2.64 10.42 3.26
CA PRO A 105 -3.82 9.65 2.92
C PRO A 105 -3.43 8.40 2.15
N LEU A 106 -3.91 7.25 2.62
CA LEU A 106 -3.50 5.95 2.14
C LEU A 106 -4.70 5.04 1.90
N ILE A 107 -4.66 4.32 0.80
CA ILE A 107 -5.58 3.23 0.47
C ILE A 107 -4.79 1.93 0.46
N CYS A 108 -5.39 0.88 0.99
CA CYS A 108 -4.80 -0.45 1.02
C CYS A 108 -5.75 -1.46 0.36
N THR A 109 -5.22 -2.28 -0.53
CA THR A 109 -5.90 -3.47 -1.07
C THR A 109 -5.29 -4.74 -0.46
N MET A 110 -6.10 -5.78 -0.25
CA MET A 110 -5.63 -7.05 0.32
C MET A 110 -4.91 -7.93 -0.71
N ASN A 111 -5.27 -7.79 -1.97
CA ASN A 111 -4.80 -8.65 -3.05
C ASN A 111 -4.00 -7.83 -4.07
N CYS A 112 -2.68 -8.00 -4.06
CA CYS A 112 -1.79 -7.46 -5.09
C CYS A 112 -0.93 -8.60 -5.63
N THR A 113 0.32 -8.77 -5.21
CA THR A 113 1.10 -9.93 -5.67
C THR A 113 0.54 -11.25 -5.15
N THR A 114 -0.24 -11.26 -4.06
CA THR A 114 -0.98 -12.45 -3.60
C THR A 114 -1.84 -13.06 -4.70
N ALA A 115 -2.57 -12.24 -5.47
CA ALA A 115 -3.39 -12.74 -6.57
C ALA A 115 -2.55 -13.45 -7.63
N MET A 116 -1.39 -12.88 -7.94
CA MET A 116 -0.46 -13.48 -8.90
C MET A 116 0.16 -14.77 -8.37
N GLU A 117 0.55 -14.82 -7.09
CA GLU A 117 1.08 -16.04 -6.47
C GLU A 117 0.05 -17.17 -6.50
N ARG A 118 -1.23 -16.90 -6.21
CA ARG A 118 -2.30 -17.90 -6.31
C ARG A 118 -2.46 -18.44 -7.73
N MET A 119 -2.40 -17.56 -8.73
CA MET A 119 -2.47 -17.99 -10.13
C MET A 119 -1.23 -18.76 -10.57
N ARG A 120 -0.06 -18.33 -10.11
CA ARG A 120 1.20 -19.02 -10.37
C ARG A 120 1.23 -20.43 -9.77
N GLU A 121 0.75 -20.59 -8.53
CA GLU A 121 0.58 -21.89 -7.87
C GLU A 121 -0.42 -22.77 -8.63
N LEU A 122 -1.54 -22.23 -9.05
CA LEU A 122 -2.58 -22.97 -9.79
C LEU A 122 -2.06 -23.57 -11.09
N PHE A 123 -1.16 -22.86 -11.78
CA PHE A 123 -0.60 -23.27 -13.06
C PHE A 123 0.81 -23.89 -12.95
N ASP A 124 1.32 -24.11 -11.73
CA ASP A 124 2.67 -24.62 -11.47
C ASP A 124 3.74 -23.89 -12.30
N THR A 125 3.70 -22.56 -12.26
CA THR A 125 4.50 -21.69 -13.11
C THR A 125 5.55 -20.93 -12.30
N ASP A 126 6.82 -20.95 -12.75
CA ASP A 126 7.88 -20.11 -12.19
C ASP A 126 7.78 -18.65 -12.66
N LEU A 127 8.56 -17.75 -12.02
CA LEU A 127 8.53 -16.31 -12.35
C LEU A 127 8.94 -16.02 -13.80
N GLY A 128 9.91 -16.74 -14.35
CA GLY A 128 10.35 -16.55 -15.73
C GLY A 128 9.27 -17.00 -16.74
N SER A 129 8.56 -18.08 -16.43
CA SER A 129 7.42 -18.55 -17.24
C SER A 129 6.23 -17.60 -17.10
N LEU A 130 6.00 -17.05 -15.91
CA LEU A 130 4.97 -16.02 -15.70
C LEU A 130 5.20 -14.83 -16.65
N GLU A 131 6.40 -14.25 -16.66
CA GLU A 131 6.73 -13.11 -17.53
C GLU A 131 6.53 -13.44 -19.03
N ARG A 132 6.92 -14.65 -19.45
CA ARG A 132 6.69 -15.10 -20.84
C ARG A 132 5.20 -15.19 -21.18
N ASN A 133 4.39 -15.77 -20.28
CA ASN A 133 2.94 -15.87 -20.47
C ASN A 133 2.29 -14.49 -20.52
N LEU A 134 2.68 -13.59 -19.62
CA LEU A 134 2.16 -12.21 -19.60
C LEU A 134 2.50 -11.44 -20.88
N SER A 135 3.70 -11.64 -21.41
CA SER A 135 4.11 -11.03 -22.67
C SER A 135 3.41 -11.63 -23.89
N ALA A 136 2.97 -12.89 -23.82
CA ALA A 136 2.26 -13.58 -24.89
C ALA A 136 0.75 -13.25 -24.92
N ALA A 137 0.17 -12.85 -23.79
CA ALA A 137 -1.25 -12.51 -23.71
C ALA A 137 -1.51 -11.07 -24.18
N ASP A 138 -2.51 -10.88 -24.99
CA ASP A 138 -3.00 -9.57 -25.36
C ASP A 138 -3.63 -8.83 -24.16
N ARG A 139 -3.59 -7.50 -24.20
CA ARG A 139 -4.31 -6.67 -23.23
C ARG A 139 -5.80 -6.97 -23.29
N GLY A 140 -6.42 -7.09 -22.12
CA GLY A 140 -7.81 -7.51 -21.99
C GLY A 140 -7.97 -9.02 -21.87
N ALA A 141 -6.86 -9.80 -21.82
CA ALA A 141 -6.84 -11.22 -21.47
C ALA A 141 -7.85 -12.08 -22.27
N GLY A 142 -8.05 -11.78 -23.55
CA GLY A 142 -9.04 -12.45 -24.39
C GLY A 142 -10.49 -12.28 -23.92
N GLY A 143 -10.79 -11.23 -23.14
CA GLY A 143 -12.13 -10.97 -22.58
C GLY A 143 -12.35 -11.55 -21.18
N ILE A 144 -11.36 -12.24 -20.59
CA ILE A 144 -11.47 -12.72 -19.20
C ILE A 144 -11.26 -11.55 -18.25
N VAL A 145 -12.19 -11.37 -17.31
CA VAL A 145 -12.11 -10.37 -16.24
C VAL A 145 -12.01 -11.08 -14.89
N THR A 146 -10.96 -10.82 -14.15
CA THR A 146 -10.76 -11.33 -12.78
C THR A 146 -11.07 -10.26 -11.74
N VAL A 147 -11.96 -10.59 -10.79
CA VAL A 147 -12.11 -9.87 -9.52
C VAL A 147 -11.22 -10.58 -8.49
N PRO A 148 -10.11 -9.98 -8.05
CA PRO A 148 -9.03 -10.72 -7.37
C PRO A 148 -9.20 -10.82 -5.85
N PHE A 149 -10.41 -10.96 -5.31
CA PHE A 149 -10.68 -10.96 -3.86
C PHE A 149 -10.41 -12.32 -3.21
N PHE A 150 -9.22 -12.89 -3.42
CA PHE A 150 -8.86 -14.22 -2.93
C PHE A 150 -8.89 -14.35 -1.40
N THR A 151 -8.60 -13.25 -0.68
CA THR A 151 -8.56 -13.20 0.78
C THR A 151 -9.52 -12.16 1.36
N GLY A 152 -10.65 -11.93 0.70
CA GLY A 152 -11.47 -10.76 0.93
C GLY A 152 -10.83 -9.49 0.35
N GLU A 153 -11.40 -8.32 0.59
CA GLU A 153 -10.82 -7.05 0.17
C GLU A 153 -11.06 -5.97 1.23
N ARG A 154 -10.15 -5.01 1.30
CA ARG A 154 -10.24 -3.85 2.21
C ARG A 154 -10.79 -2.61 1.49
N THR A 155 -10.39 -2.42 0.25
CA THR A 155 -10.90 -1.32 -0.57
C THR A 155 -11.38 -1.88 -1.93
N PRO A 156 -12.69 -2.08 -2.10
CA PRO A 156 -13.82 -1.80 -1.19
C PRO A 156 -13.82 -2.70 0.06
N ASP A 157 -14.53 -2.28 1.13
CA ASP A 157 -14.65 -3.06 2.38
C ASP A 157 -15.53 -4.29 2.17
N LEU A 158 -14.90 -5.38 1.77
CA LEU A 158 -15.51 -6.70 1.50
C LEU A 158 -14.68 -7.80 2.15
N PRO A 159 -14.64 -7.89 3.51
CA PRO A 159 -13.75 -8.81 4.22
C PRO A 159 -14.03 -10.28 3.91
N ASN A 160 -15.25 -10.62 3.49
CA ASN A 160 -15.66 -11.97 3.09
C ASN A 160 -15.79 -12.12 1.57
N GLY A 161 -15.29 -11.16 0.80
CA GLY A 161 -15.29 -11.20 -0.67
C GLY A 161 -14.58 -12.46 -1.19
N LYS A 162 -14.98 -12.91 -2.36
CA LYS A 162 -14.38 -14.05 -3.05
C LYS A 162 -13.94 -13.64 -4.43
N ALA A 163 -12.83 -14.23 -4.89
CA ALA A 163 -12.39 -14.04 -6.26
C ALA A 163 -13.40 -14.67 -7.24
N CYS A 164 -13.58 -14.01 -8.37
CA CYS A 164 -14.43 -14.47 -9.47
C CYS A 164 -13.73 -14.18 -10.79
N MET A 165 -14.02 -15.05 -11.78
CA MET A 165 -13.60 -14.84 -13.15
C MET A 165 -14.83 -14.88 -14.07
N PHE A 166 -14.88 -13.95 -15.01
CA PHE A 166 -15.98 -13.77 -15.94
C PHE A 166 -15.47 -13.78 -17.38
N GLY A 167 -16.35 -14.01 -18.35
CA GLY A 167 -16.03 -13.92 -19.76
C GLY A 167 -15.29 -15.13 -20.32
N LEU A 168 -15.34 -16.28 -19.64
CA LEU A 168 -14.72 -17.52 -20.11
C LEU A 168 -15.49 -18.12 -21.27
N ASP A 169 -14.78 -18.53 -22.32
CA ASP A 169 -15.30 -19.30 -23.44
C ASP A 169 -14.28 -20.34 -23.92
N SER A 170 -14.65 -21.14 -24.93
CA SER A 170 -13.79 -22.23 -25.45
C SER A 170 -12.53 -21.73 -26.20
N GLN A 171 -12.45 -20.45 -26.54
CA GLN A 171 -11.35 -19.87 -27.29
C GLN A 171 -10.33 -19.16 -26.41
N ASN A 172 -10.77 -18.57 -25.28
CA ASN A 172 -9.94 -17.77 -24.40
C ASN A 172 -9.39 -18.50 -23.17
N MET A 173 -9.81 -19.73 -22.90
CA MET A 173 -9.34 -20.56 -21.78
C MET A 173 -7.89 -21.03 -21.99
N ARG A 174 -6.94 -20.09 -21.91
CA ARG A 174 -5.50 -20.32 -22.03
C ARG A 174 -4.79 -19.78 -20.80
N GLN A 175 -3.70 -20.44 -20.37
CA GLN A 175 -2.94 -20.08 -19.19
C GLN A 175 -2.53 -18.60 -19.19
N GLU A 176 -2.01 -18.12 -20.32
CA GLU A 176 -1.58 -16.72 -20.47
C GLU A 176 -2.71 -15.73 -20.21
N ASN A 177 -3.93 -16.03 -20.65
CA ASN A 177 -5.09 -15.17 -20.43
C ASN A 177 -5.53 -15.17 -18.96
N PHE A 178 -5.50 -16.31 -18.27
CA PHE A 178 -5.81 -16.38 -16.85
C PHE A 178 -4.82 -15.54 -16.03
N LEU A 179 -3.53 -15.72 -16.29
CA LEU A 179 -2.47 -14.96 -15.61
C LEU A 179 -2.62 -13.46 -15.88
N ARG A 180 -2.83 -13.09 -17.14
CA ARG A 180 -3.02 -11.70 -17.55
C ARG A 180 -4.25 -11.07 -16.90
N SER A 181 -5.39 -11.75 -16.88
CA SER A 181 -6.62 -11.24 -16.28
C SER A 181 -6.49 -10.98 -14.79
N ALA A 182 -5.70 -11.78 -14.07
CA ALA A 182 -5.44 -11.58 -12.64
C ALA A 182 -4.62 -10.30 -12.39
N ILE A 183 -3.55 -10.06 -13.16
CA ILE A 183 -2.79 -8.80 -13.09
C ILE A 183 -3.65 -7.59 -13.45
N GLU A 184 -4.45 -7.70 -14.49
CA GLU A 184 -5.35 -6.61 -14.89
C GLU A 184 -6.39 -6.32 -13.81
N GLY A 185 -6.96 -7.36 -13.17
CA GLY A 185 -7.89 -7.22 -12.05
C GLY A 185 -7.27 -6.48 -10.87
N VAL A 186 -6.04 -6.83 -10.48
CA VAL A 186 -5.28 -6.11 -9.46
C VAL A 186 -5.03 -4.66 -9.86
N THR A 187 -4.60 -4.44 -11.11
CA THR A 187 -4.33 -3.09 -11.64
C THR A 187 -5.58 -2.22 -11.63
N PHE A 188 -6.74 -2.79 -11.96
CA PHE A 188 -8.01 -2.07 -11.89
C PHE A 188 -8.42 -1.75 -10.45
N GLY A 189 -8.12 -2.62 -9.48
CA GLY A 189 -8.26 -2.34 -8.05
C GLY A 189 -7.42 -1.14 -7.62
N LEU A 190 -6.14 -1.12 -7.99
CA LEU A 190 -5.23 0.01 -7.72
C LEU A 190 -5.70 1.30 -8.42
N ARG A 191 -6.15 1.20 -9.67
CA ARG A 191 -6.74 2.35 -10.39
C ARG A 191 -7.99 2.90 -9.69
N ASN A 192 -8.82 2.03 -9.14
CA ASN A 192 -9.97 2.46 -8.34
C ASN A 192 -9.52 3.21 -7.08
N GLY A 193 -8.51 2.71 -6.38
CA GLY A 193 -7.90 3.41 -5.25
C GLY A 193 -7.36 4.79 -5.64
N LEU A 194 -6.66 4.90 -6.78
CA LEU A 194 -6.20 6.19 -7.29
C LEU A 194 -7.35 7.16 -7.54
N LYS A 195 -8.46 6.68 -8.12
CA LYS A 195 -9.66 7.51 -8.32
C LYS A 195 -10.27 7.99 -7.01
N LEU A 196 -10.28 7.17 -5.97
CA LEU A 196 -10.77 7.58 -4.65
C LEU A 196 -9.90 8.69 -4.05
N LEU A 197 -8.57 8.62 -4.19
CA LEU A 197 -7.67 9.70 -3.76
C LEU A 197 -7.91 10.99 -4.56
N THR A 198 -7.97 10.90 -5.89
CA THR A 198 -8.17 12.09 -6.73
C THR A 198 -9.55 12.72 -6.55
N ALA A 199 -10.57 11.95 -6.16
CA ALA A 199 -11.90 12.46 -5.80
C ALA A 199 -11.90 13.28 -4.49
N GLN A 200 -10.81 13.21 -3.71
CA GLN A 200 -10.58 14.04 -2.52
C GLN A 200 -9.61 15.19 -2.79
N ASP A 201 -9.56 15.67 -4.03
CA ASP A 201 -8.69 16.77 -4.49
C ASP A 201 -7.17 16.50 -4.28
N ILE A 202 -6.76 15.23 -4.19
CA ILE A 202 -5.35 14.86 -4.15
C ILE A 202 -4.85 14.75 -5.59
N PRO A 203 -3.93 15.63 -6.03
CA PRO A 203 -3.41 15.57 -7.38
C PRO A 203 -2.52 14.35 -7.60
N ALA A 204 -2.55 13.79 -8.80
CA ALA A 204 -1.71 12.66 -9.22
C ALA A 204 -0.98 13.01 -10.53
N GLU A 205 0.10 13.77 -10.41
CA GLU A 205 0.89 14.23 -11.53
C GLU A 205 1.99 13.22 -11.91
N ARG A 206 2.51 12.52 -10.89
CA ARG A 206 3.54 11.49 -11.05
C ARG A 206 3.22 10.28 -10.18
N ILE A 207 3.29 9.08 -10.76
CA ILE A 207 3.16 7.82 -10.04
C ILE A 207 4.54 7.17 -9.95
N VAL A 208 4.92 6.77 -8.73
CA VAL A 208 6.15 6.01 -8.46
C VAL A 208 5.75 4.62 -7.99
N LEU A 209 6.22 3.60 -8.66
CA LEU A 209 6.01 2.21 -8.27
C LEU A 209 7.15 1.74 -7.37
N THR A 210 6.81 0.93 -6.36
CA THR A 210 7.77 0.27 -5.46
C THR A 210 7.24 -1.11 -5.06
N GLY A 211 8.07 -1.89 -4.34
CA GLY A 211 7.73 -3.26 -3.95
C GLY A 211 8.16 -4.29 -5.00
N GLY A 212 8.03 -5.58 -4.65
CA GLY A 212 8.49 -6.68 -5.51
C GLY A 212 7.82 -6.73 -6.88
N GLY A 213 6.52 -6.41 -6.94
CA GLY A 213 5.77 -6.37 -8.19
C GLY A 213 6.21 -5.28 -9.17
N ALA A 214 6.88 -4.22 -8.67
CA ALA A 214 7.41 -3.16 -9.53
C ALA A 214 8.64 -3.58 -10.36
N ASN A 215 9.20 -4.75 -10.11
CA ASN A 215 10.32 -5.31 -10.89
C ASN A 215 9.86 -6.01 -12.17
N SER A 216 8.55 -6.30 -12.32
CA SER A 216 8.02 -6.90 -13.54
C SER A 216 8.01 -5.87 -14.67
N PRO A 217 8.59 -6.18 -15.85
CA PRO A 217 8.58 -5.29 -17.00
C PRO A 217 7.24 -5.30 -17.77
N THR A 218 6.35 -6.24 -17.47
CA THR A 218 5.03 -6.44 -18.06
C THR A 218 3.93 -6.13 -17.05
#